data_754ca9fe5985d7ec4f0cf3354b7c56fd
#
_entry.id   754ca9fe5985d7ec4f0cf3354b7c56fd
#
_cell.length_a   1.000
_cell.length_b   1.000
_cell.length_c   1.000
_cell.angle_alpha   90.00
_cell.angle_beta   90.00
_cell.angle_gamma   90.00
#
_symmetry.space_group_name_H-M   'P 1'
#
loop_
_entity.id
_entity.type
_entity.pdbx_description
1 polymer ?
#
loop_
_entity_poly.entity_id
_entity_poly.type
_entity_poly.pdbx_seq_one_letter_code
_entity_poly.pdbx_strand_id
1 'polypeptide(L)'
;MAPEILHLVGIVGGVTLLLAGCAALVQTDIKRVLAYSTMSQIGYMFLALGVQAWDAAIFHLMTHAFFKALLFLSAGSVIIACHHEQNIFKMGGLRKQIPYVYTVMLIGGSALAALPLFTAGFYSKDAILWGAEVDGQTVLLWAGLIGALLTAMYTFRMIFIAFHGEAKIKAHKVKGFTHSIPLGILAILATFIGAQIHQPLEGVFPVNPLEHEAGKLQLEMLSGSLAVIGLLIVAFIYLYRRSIATVIAKSAPGRFFSTWWYHAWGFDWLYDVVFVKPFKGVAWLLESDPVNSLMNLPACLSRWANKGLAISENG
;
A
#
# COMPACT_ATOMS: atom_id res chain seq x y z
N MET A 1 15.84 21.05 -13.16
CA MET A 1 16.03 20.77 -11.71
C MET A 1 17.48 20.41 -11.48
N ALA A 2 18.03 20.65 -10.27
CA ALA A 2 19.41 20.30 -9.97
C ALA A 2 19.53 18.76 -9.98
N PRO A 3 20.52 18.17 -10.66
CA PRO A 3 20.68 16.71 -10.79
C PRO A 3 20.80 16.01 -9.44
N GLU A 4 21.45 16.64 -8.47
CA GLU A 4 21.63 16.12 -7.11
C GLU A 4 20.29 15.92 -6.38
N ILE A 5 19.34 16.84 -6.58
CA ILE A 5 18.01 16.73 -5.97
C ILE A 5 17.22 15.58 -6.59
N LEU A 6 17.32 15.39 -7.90
CA LEU A 6 16.67 14.27 -8.58
C LEU A 6 17.22 12.92 -8.10
N HIS A 7 18.53 12.82 -7.96
CA HIS A 7 19.15 11.62 -7.42
C HIS A 7 18.66 11.31 -5.99
N LEU A 8 18.57 12.33 -5.13
CA LEU A 8 18.00 12.19 -3.78
C LEU A 8 16.54 11.71 -3.82
N VAL A 9 15.72 12.25 -4.74
CA VAL A 9 14.33 11.80 -4.95
C VAL A 9 14.29 10.32 -5.31
N GLY A 10 15.16 9.87 -6.21
CA GLY A 10 15.31 8.47 -6.59
C GLY A 10 15.69 7.56 -5.41
N ILE A 11 16.64 7.96 -4.59
CA ILE A 11 17.07 7.23 -3.39
C ILE A 11 15.90 7.11 -2.40
N VAL A 12 15.21 8.22 -2.10
CA VAL A 12 14.04 8.21 -1.21
C VAL A 12 12.96 7.29 -1.78
N GLY A 13 12.73 7.31 -3.10
CA GLY A 13 11.84 6.38 -3.79
C GLY A 13 12.23 4.92 -3.60
N GLY A 14 13.49 4.58 -3.87
CA GLY A 14 14.04 3.24 -3.72
C GLY A 14 13.97 2.70 -2.28
N VAL A 15 14.31 3.53 -1.30
CA VAL A 15 14.18 3.19 0.12
C VAL A 15 12.70 2.97 0.50
N THR A 16 11.81 3.89 0.10
CA THR A 16 10.38 3.81 0.40
C THR A 16 9.77 2.54 -0.16
N LEU A 17 10.08 2.18 -1.41
CA LEU A 17 9.52 0.98 -2.03
C LEU A 17 9.91 -0.30 -1.28
N LEU A 18 11.17 -0.41 -0.81
CA LEU A 18 11.65 -1.57 -0.07
C LEU A 18 11.05 -1.65 1.33
N LEU A 19 11.11 -0.54 2.09
CA LEU A 19 10.56 -0.49 3.44
C LEU A 19 9.06 -0.80 3.48
N ALA A 20 8.31 -0.19 2.57
CA ALA A 20 6.87 -0.42 2.46
C ALA A 20 6.55 -1.85 1.97
N GLY A 21 7.33 -2.40 1.04
CA GLY A 21 7.20 -3.78 0.58
C GLY A 21 7.40 -4.80 1.70
N CYS A 22 8.44 -4.63 2.52
CA CYS A 22 8.69 -5.45 3.70
C CYS A 22 7.55 -5.33 4.74
N ALA A 23 7.07 -4.12 5.00
CA ALA A 23 5.95 -3.90 5.90
C ALA A 23 4.67 -4.59 5.38
N ALA A 24 4.34 -4.45 4.08
CA ALA A 24 3.19 -5.12 3.46
C ALA A 24 3.25 -6.65 3.61
N LEU A 25 4.44 -7.24 3.53
CA LEU A 25 4.64 -8.68 3.60
C LEU A 25 4.21 -9.30 4.93
N VAL A 26 4.19 -8.53 6.01
CA VAL A 26 3.88 -9.05 7.37
C VAL A 26 2.53 -8.56 7.91
N GLN A 27 1.88 -7.58 7.28
CA GLN A 27 0.59 -7.08 7.73
C GLN A 27 -0.49 -8.17 7.74
N THR A 28 -1.38 -8.09 8.72
CA THR A 28 -2.52 -9.00 8.89
C THR A 28 -3.85 -8.41 8.44
N ASP A 29 -3.95 -7.10 8.37
CA ASP A 29 -5.12 -6.35 7.92
C ASP A 29 -5.06 -6.15 6.41
N ILE A 30 -6.13 -6.53 5.68
CA ILE A 30 -6.21 -6.44 4.22
C ILE A 30 -6.03 -5.00 3.71
N LYS A 31 -6.58 -3.99 4.41
CA LYS A 31 -6.42 -2.58 4.05
C LYS A 31 -4.99 -2.11 4.28
N ARG A 32 -4.36 -2.52 5.38
CA ARG A 32 -2.96 -2.16 5.68
C ARG A 32 -2.00 -2.78 4.66
N VAL A 33 -2.21 -4.05 4.24
CA VAL A 33 -1.44 -4.65 3.14
C VAL A 33 -1.53 -3.77 1.89
N LEU A 34 -2.75 -3.37 1.49
CA LEU A 34 -2.96 -2.54 0.30
C LEU A 34 -2.41 -1.11 0.48
N ALA A 35 -2.47 -0.52 1.67
CA ALA A 35 -1.91 0.79 1.94
C ALA A 35 -0.38 0.80 1.82
N TYR A 36 0.31 -0.14 2.47
CA TYR A 36 1.76 -0.26 2.32
C TYR A 36 2.17 -0.62 0.90
N SER A 37 1.38 -1.43 0.19
CA SER A 37 1.63 -1.68 -1.22
C SER A 37 1.45 -0.42 -2.08
N THR A 38 0.56 0.51 -1.71
CA THR A 38 0.47 1.83 -2.38
C THR A 38 1.74 2.65 -2.13
N MET A 39 2.21 2.73 -0.90
CA MET A 39 3.47 3.41 -0.58
C MET A 39 4.65 2.84 -1.38
N SER A 40 4.72 1.51 -1.49
CA SER A 40 5.75 0.83 -2.30
C SER A 40 5.66 1.23 -3.78
N GLN A 41 4.46 1.30 -4.38
CA GLN A 41 4.31 1.70 -5.78
C GLN A 41 4.60 3.20 -6.01
N ILE A 42 4.24 4.07 -5.06
CA ILE A 42 4.64 5.47 -5.08
C ILE A 42 6.17 5.57 -5.01
N GLY A 43 6.84 4.72 -4.23
CA GLY A 43 8.29 4.61 -4.23
C GLY A 43 8.89 4.33 -5.61
N TYR A 44 8.25 3.47 -6.42
CA TYR A 44 8.64 3.28 -7.83
C TYR A 44 8.49 4.54 -8.68
N MET A 45 7.41 5.31 -8.48
CA MET A 45 7.21 6.56 -9.22
C MET A 45 8.29 7.59 -8.86
N PHE A 46 8.65 7.71 -7.57
CA PHE A 46 9.74 8.58 -7.13
C PHE A 46 11.10 8.10 -7.65
N LEU A 47 11.33 6.78 -7.72
CA LEU A 47 12.51 6.21 -8.34
C LEU A 47 12.58 6.63 -9.81
N ALA A 48 11.47 6.49 -10.56
CA ALA A 48 11.39 6.92 -11.96
C ALA A 48 11.67 8.41 -12.15
N LEU A 49 11.13 9.27 -11.26
CA LEU A 49 11.44 10.70 -11.28
C LEU A 49 12.91 10.96 -11.03
N GLY A 50 13.55 10.19 -10.13
CA GLY A 50 14.97 10.32 -9.80
C GLY A 50 15.90 9.98 -10.96
N VAL A 51 15.50 9.07 -11.83
CA VAL A 51 16.23 8.68 -13.06
C VAL A 51 15.68 9.37 -14.31
N GLN A 52 14.94 10.45 -14.16
CA GLN A 52 14.36 11.29 -15.21
C GLN A 52 13.46 10.53 -16.21
N ALA A 53 12.93 9.37 -15.82
CA ALA A 53 11.94 8.61 -16.58
C ALA A 53 10.53 9.13 -16.31
N TRP A 54 10.27 10.39 -16.69
CA TRP A 54 9.05 11.13 -16.38
C TRP A 54 7.79 10.45 -16.93
N ASP A 55 7.83 10.06 -18.20
CA ASP A 55 6.71 9.38 -18.85
C ASP A 55 6.42 8.04 -18.19
N ALA A 56 7.45 7.28 -17.80
CA ALA A 56 7.28 6.03 -17.07
C ALA A 56 6.62 6.24 -15.69
N ALA A 57 6.97 7.32 -14.98
CA ALA A 57 6.34 7.68 -13.70
C ALA A 57 4.84 7.97 -13.86
N ILE A 58 4.47 8.77 -14.86
CA ILE A 58 3.07 9.15 -15.16
C ILE A 58 2.29 7.94 -15.69
N PHE A 59 2.90 7.14 -16.55
CA PHE A 59 2.30 5.89 -17.04
C PHE A 59 2.01 4.94 -15.89
N HIS A 60 2.95 4.76 -14.97
CA HIS A 60 2.73 3.93 -13.81
C HIS A 60 1.68 4.52 -12.87
N LEU A 61 1.62 5.84 -12.70
CA LEU A 61 0.56 6.50 -11.92
C LEU A 61 -0.83 6.19 -12.49
N MET A 62 -1.01 6.28 -13.82
CA MET A 62 -2.27 5.98 -14.48
C MET A 62 -2.69 4.51 -14.30
N THR A 63 -1.81 3.57 -14.63
CA THR A 63 -2.10 2.14 -14.50
C THR A 63 -2.29 1.74 -13.04
N HIS A 64 -1.51 2.33 -12.13
CA HIS A 64 -1.64 2.18 -10.69
C HIS A 64 -3.02 2.60 -10.18
N ALA A 65 -3.57 3.71 -10.68
CA ALA A 65 -4.90 4.15 -10.31
C ALA A 65 -5.96 3.07 -10.64
N PHE A 66 -5.86 2.42 -11.81
CA PHE A 66 -6.79 1.37 -12.21
C PHE A 66 -6.74 0.14 -11.29
N PHE A 67 -5.58 -0.46 -11.14
CA PHE A 67 -5.49 -1.68 -10.34
C PHE A 67 -5.58 -1.41 -8.83
N LYS A 68 -5.26 -0.21 -8.34
CA LYS A 68 -5.45 0.13 -6.92
C LYS A 68 -6.91 0.37 -6.59
N ALA A 69 -7.63 1.12 -7.41
CA ALA A 69 -9.06 1.27 -7.23
C ALA A 69 -9.76 -0.10 -7.24
N LEU A 70 -9.39 -0.99 -8.19
CA LEU A 70 -9.89 -2.35 -8.24
C LEU A 70 -9.63 -3.13 -6.95
N LEU A 71 -8.40 -3.11 -6.45
CA LEU A 71 -8.01 -3.86 -5.25
C LEU A 71 -8.68 -3.32 -3.99
N PHE A 72 -8.76 -1.99 -3.81
CA PHE A 72 -9.42 -1.40 -2.64
C PHE A 72 -10.93 -1.62 -2.65
N LEU A 73 -11.60 -1.48 -3.80
CA LEU A 73 -13.03 -1.76 -3.92
C LEU A 73 -13.31 -3.25 -3.70
N SER A 74 -12.46 -4.13 -4.22
CA SER A 74 -12.56 -5.58 -3.99
C SER A 74 -12.34 -5.92 -2.51
N ALA A 75 -11.35 -5.31 -1.85
CA ALA A 75 -11.12 -5.48 -0.42
C ALA A 75 -12.30 -4.96 0.42
N GLY A 76 -12.89 -3.84 0.04
CA GLY A 76 -14.13 -3.34 0.64
C GLY A 76 -15.26 -4.37 0.53
N SER A 77 -15.40 -5.00 -0.62
CA SER A 77 -16.37 -6.07 -0.86
C SER A 77 -16.12 -7.29 0.02
N VAL A 78 -14.85 -7.71 0.18
CA VAL A 78 -14.47 -8.80 1.08
C VAL A 78 -14.85 -8.46 2.52
N ILE A 79 -14.53 -7.25 2.99
CA ILE A 79 -14.79 -6.79 4.35
C ILE A 79 -16.30 -6.78 4.64
N ILE A 80 -17.11 -6.23 3.73
CA ILE A 80 -18.56 -6.23 3.85
C ILE A 80 -19.10 -7.67 3.87
N ALA A 81 -18.64 -8.53 2.95
CA ALA A 81 -19.03 -9.93 2.90
C ALA A 81 -18.68 -10.69 4.18
N CYS A 82 -17.60 -10.33 4.84
CA CYS A 82 -17.06 -10.94 6.06
C CYS A 82 -17.45 -10.22 7.35
N HIS A 83 -18.61 -9.55 7.41
CA HIS A 83 -19.11 -8.88 8.63
C HIS A 83 -18.13 -7.87 9.23
N HIS A 84 -17.48 -7.08 8.39
CA HIS A 84 -16.46 -6.08 8.73
C HIS A 84 -15.14 -6.63 9.29
N GLU A 85 -14.89 -7.94 9.18
CA GLU A 85 -13.59 -8.51 9.51
C GLU A 85 -12.54 -8.02 8.50
N GLN A 86 -11.38 -7.57 9.00
CA GLN A 86 -10.27 -7.06 8.19
C GLN A 86 -9.03 -7.95 8.27
N ASN A 87 -8.95 -8.83 9.29
CA ASN A 87 -7.82 -9.71 9.47
C ASN A 87 -7.90 -10.90 8.49
N ILE A 88 -6.94 -10.94 7.55
CA ILE A 88 -6.88 -12.00 6.53
C ILE A 88 -6.77 -13.41 7.11
N PHE A 89 -6.19 -13.57 8.31
CA PHE A 89 -6.05 -14.87 8.97
C PHE A 89 -7.35 -15.39 9.59
N LYS A 90 -8.34 -14.51 9.81
CA LYS A 90 -9.68 -14.90 10.26
C LYS A 90 -10.63 -15.21 9.09
N MET A 91 -10.20 -14.93 7.86
CA MET A 91 -10.88 -15.28 6.62
C MET A 91 -10.51 -16.72 6.22
N GLY A 92 -10.65 -17.07 4.96
CA GLY A 92 -10.27 -18.35 4.37
C GLY A 92 -11.41 -18.92 3.53
N GLY A 93 -11.06 -19.69 2.48
CA GLY A 93 -12.04 -20.36 1.63
C GLY A 93 -13.02 -19.46 0.87
N LEU A 94 -12.78 -18.14 0.82
CA LEU A 94 -13.69 -17.15 0.24
C LEU A 94 -13.89 -17.33 -1.28
N ARG A 95 -12.96 -17.99 -1.99
CA ARG A 95 -13.05 -18.22 -3.45
C ARG A 95 -14.34 -18.89 -3.90
N LYS A 96 -14.90 -19.77 -3.06
CA LYS A 96 -16.15 -20.48 -3.34
C LYS A 96 -17.39 -19.69 -2.94
N GLN A 97 -17.27 -18.79 -1.98
CA GLN A 97 -18.37 -18.02 -1.42
C GLN A 97 -18.63 -16.73 -2.20
N ILE A 98 -17.57 -16.04 -2.64
CA ILE A 98 -17.60 -14.79 -3.39
C ILE A 98 -16.69 -14.86 -4.64
N PRO A 99 -16.98 -15.76 -5.62
CA PRO A 99 -16.07 -16.04 -6.73
C PRO A 99 -15.81 -14.84 -7.62
N TYR A 100 -16.78 -13.96 -7.86
CA TYR A 100 -16.59 -12.74 -8.64
C TYR A 100 -15.55 -11.81 -8.00
N VAL A 101 -15.67 -11.56 -6.70
CA VAL A 101 -14.70 -10.72 -5.97
C VAL A 101 -13.31 -11.37 -5.97
N TYR A 102 -13.24 -12.69 -5.89
CA TYR A 102 -11.99 -13.43 -6.02
C TYR A 102 -11.33 -13.20 -7.39
N THR A 103 -12.08 -13.31 -8.46
CA THR A 103 -11.56 -13.13 -9.82
C THR A 103 -11.02 -11.71 -10.03
N VAL A 104 -11.78 -10.68 -9.65
CA VAL A 104 -11.32 -9.29 -9.82
C VAL A 104 -10.15 -8.95 -8.90
N MET A 105 -10.08 -9.57 -7.70
CA MET A 105 -8.94 -9.45 -6.80
C MET A 105 -7.69 -10.12 -7.37
N LEU A 106 -7.84 -11.26 -8.07
CA LEU A 106 -6.73 -11.89 -8.79
C LEU A 106 -6.23 -11.02 -9.94
N ILE A 107 -7.12 -10.45 -10.73
CA ILE A 107 -6.73 -9.56 -11.84
C ILE A 107 -5.97 -8.34 -11.30
N GLY A 108 -6.53 -7.65 -10.32
CA GLY A 108 -5.88 -6.49 -9.71
C GLY A 108 -4.56 -6.83 -9.02
N GLY A 109 -4.50 -7.99 -8.34
CA GLY A 109 -3.28 -8.49 -7.71
C GLY A 109 -2.20 -8.86 -8.72
N SER A 110 -2.59 -9.48 -9.85
CA SER A 110 -1.69 -9.77 -10.95
C SER A 110 -1.11 -8.49 -11.56
N ALA A 111 -1.95 -7.46 -11.74
CA ALA A 111 -1.52 -6.16 -12.25
C ALA A 111 -0.58 -5.44 -11.26
N LEU A 112 -0.87 -5.46 -9.97
CA LEU A 112 0.01 -4.92 -8.94
C LEU A 112 1.37 -5.63 -8.91
N ALA A 113 1.37 -6.97 -9.03
CA ALA A 113 2.57 -7.79 -9.08
C ALA A 113 3.34 -7.67 -10.40
N ALA A 114 2.78 -6.99 -11.40
CA ALA A 114 3.34 -6.86 -12.73
C ALA A 114 3.60 -8.23 -13.39
N LEU A 115 2.61 -9.13 -13.34
CA LEU A 115 2.75 -10.41 -14.03
C LEU A 115 2.82 -10.19 -15.55
N PRO A 116 3.76 -10.87 -16.24
CA PRO A 116 4.09 -10.56 -17.61
C PRO A 116 2.93 -10.76 -18.59
N LEU A 117 2.93 -10.00 -19.68
CA LEU A 117 2.10 -10.03 -20.88
C LEU A 117 0.65 -9.55 -20.70
N PHE A 118 -0.02 -9.90 -19.60
CA PHE A 118 -1.48 -9.67 -19.49
C PHE A 118 -1.88 -8.48 -18.61
N THR A 119 -0.94 -7.85 -17.92
CA THR A 119 -1.26 -6.84 -16.91
C THR A 119 -0.72 -5.46 -17.25
N ALA A 120 -1.53 -4.41 -16.99
CA ALA A 120 -1.12 -3.03 -17.19
C ALA A 120 0.13 -2.67 -16.34
N GLY A 121 0.23 -3.24 -15.14
CA GLY A 121 1.36 -3.02 -14.24
C GLY A 121 2.68 -3.56 -14.75
N PHE A 122 2.68 -4.59 -15.61
CA PHE A 122 3.90 -5.11 -16.24
C PHE A 122 4.55 -4.02 -17.11
N TYR A 123 3.82 -3.50 -18.08
CA TYR A 123 4.33 -2.49 -19.01
C TYR A 123 4.82 -1.23 -18.33
N SER A 124 4.05 -0.73 -17.35
CA SER A 124 4.41 0.53 -16.68
C SER A 124 5.57 0.37 -15.69
N LYS A 125 5.69 -0.78 -15.00
CA LYS A 125 6.80 -1.02 -14.08
C LYS A 125 8.11 -1.29 -14.83
N ASP A 126 8.05 -2.04 -15.93
CA ASP A 126 9.21 -2.30 -16.76
C ASP A 126 9.76 -1.02 -17.40
N ALA A 127 8.90 -0.08 -17.77
CA ALA A 127 9.33 1.24 -18.22
C ALA A 127 10.13 2.00 -17.16
N ILE A 128 9.77 1.87 -15.88
CA ILE A 128 10.52 2.47 -14.76
C ILE A 128 11.88 1.80 -14.59
N LEU A 129 11.92 0.46 -14.61
CA LEU A 129 13.17 -0.30 -14.47
C LEU A 129 14.10 -0.03 -15.63
N TRP A 130 13.56 0.06 -16.84
CA TRP A 130 14.32 0.43 -18.03
C TRP A 130 14.92 1.84 -17.90
N GLY A 131 14.17 2.82 -17.41
CA GLY A 131 14.70 4.14 -17.11
C GLY A 131 15.89 4.12 -16.15
N ALA A 132 15.85 3.29 -15.12
CA ALA A 132 16.93 3.13 -14.14
C ALA A 132 18.18 2.46 -14.76
N GLU A 133 17.99 1.51 -15.69
CA GLU A 133 19.08 0.87 -16.44
C GLU A 133 19.76 1.86 -17.38
N VAL A 134 18.98 2.60 -18.17
CA VAL A 134 19.48 3.59 -19.14
C VAL A 134 20.24 4.72 -18.46
N ASP A 135 19.76 5.20 -17.29
CA ASP A 135 20.43 6.23 -16.49
C ASP A 135 21.67 5.68 -15.73
N GLY A 136 21.96 4.39 -15.83
CA GLY A 136 23.10 3.75 -15.19
C GLY A 136 23.02 3.65 -13.66
N GLN A 137 21.82 3.83 -13.08
CA GLN A 137 21.58 3.81 -11.63
C GLN A 137 21.38 2.37 -11.13
N THR A 138 22.42 1.57 -11.17
CA THR A 138 22.40 0.14 -10.81
C THR A 138 21.78 -0.14 -9.44
N VAL A 139 22.04 0.70 -8.43
CA VAL A 139 21.48 0.53 -7.08
C VAL A 139 19.96 0.70 -7.08
N LEU A 140 19.45 1.70 -7.80
CA LEU A 140 18.01 1.94 -7.92
C LEU A 140 17.34 0.83 -8.73
N LEU A 141 18.00 0.34 -9.79
CA LEU A 141 17.52 -0.80 -10.55
C LEU A 141 17.35 -2.05 -9.68
N TRP A 142 18.36 -2.41 -8.88
CA TRP A 142 18.27 -3.55 -7.96
C TRP A 142 17.21 -3.34 -6.89
N ALA A 143 17.06 -2.12 -6.35
CA ALA A 143 15.97 -1.80 -5.44
C ALA A 143 14.61 -2.08 -6.11
N GLY A 144 14.43 -1.66 -7.36
CA GLY A 144 13.23 -1.93 -8.14
C GLY A 144 12.98 -3.43 -8.37
N LEU A 145 14.00 -4.19 -8.77
CA LEU A 145 13.89 -5.64 -8.99
C LEU A 145 13.53 -6.40 -7.70
N ILE A 146 14.18 -6.08 -6.58
CA ILE A 146 13.84 -6.65 -5.26
C ILE A 146 12.41 -6.26 -4.88
N GLY A 147 12.02 -5.01 -5.12
CA GLY A 147 10.66 -4.54 -4.91
C GLY A 147 9.62 -5.29 -5.75
N ALA A 148 9.94 -5.68 -6.98
CA ALA A 148 9.06 -6.49 -7.84
C ALA A 148 8.80 -7.87 -7.22
N LEU A 149 9.86 -8.54 -6.73
CA LEU A 149 9.75 -9.80 -6.00
C LEU A 149 8.86 -9.65 -4.74
N LEU A 150 9.15 -8.64 -3.91
CA LEU A 150 8.37 -8.35 -2.70
C LEU A 150 6.89 -8.07 -3.03
N THR A 151 6.65 -7.32 -4.11
CA THR A 151 5.29 -7.00 -4.56
C THR A 151 4.48 -8.26 -4.88
N ALA A 152 5.05 -9.18 -5.64
CA ALA A 152 4.41 -10.46 -5.93
C ALA A 152 4.16 -11.25 -4.63
N MET A 153 5.16 -11.30 -3.74
CA MET A 153 5.06 -12.05 -2.50
C MET A 153 3.94 -11.54 -1.58
N TYR A 154 3.89 -10.24 -1.25
CA TYR A 154 2.88 -9.76 -0.31
C TYR A 154 1.47 -9.78 -0.92
N THR A 155 1.35 -9.53 -2.23
CA THR A 155 0.07 -9.51 -2.92
C THR A 155 -0.58 -10.90 -2.92
N PHE A 156 0.15 -11.91 -3.38
CA PHE A 156 -0.39 -13.26 -3.45
C PHE A 156 -0.48 -13.93 -2.09
N ARG A 157 0.38 -13.58 -1.12
CA ARG A 157 0.19 -13.97 0.28
C ARG A 157 -1.18 -13.53 0.81
N MET A 158 -1.54 -12.27 0.62
CA MET A 158 -2.84 -11.72 1.03
C MET A 158 -4.00 -12.49 0.37
N ILE A 159 -3.92 -12.69 -0.95
CA ILE A 159 -4.95 -13.38 -1.73
C ILE A 159 -5.07 -14.85 -1.28
N PHE A 160 -3.97 -15.59 -1.15
CA PHE A 160 -4.02 -17.00 -0.79
C PHE A 160 -4.50 -17.23 0.64
N ILE A 161 -4.14 -16.37 1.59
CA ILE A 161 -4.63 -16.47 2.95
C ILE A 161 -6.13 -16.21 3.03
N ALA A 162 -6.63 -15.15 2.37
CA ALA A 162 -8.03 -14.75 2.46
C ALA A 162 -8.97 -15.68 1.66
N PHE A 163 -8.55 -16.11 0.47
CA PHE A 163 -9.45 -16.81 -0.45
C PHE A 163 -9.30 -18.33 -0.49
N HIS A 164 -8.16 -18.87 -0.03
CA HIS A 164 -7.90 -20.31 -0.05
C HIS A 164 -7.87 -20.93 1.35
N GLY A 165 -7.82 -22.27 1.38
CA GLY A 165 -7.86 -23.06 2.62
C GLY A 165 -9.28 -23.23 3.17
N GLU A 166 -9.35 -23.55 4.47
CA GLU A 166 -10.62 -23.76 5.16
C GLU A 166 -11.35 -22.45 5.41
N ALA A 167 -12.67 -22.44 5.21
CA ALA A 167 -13.51 -21.29 5.49
C ALA A 167 -13.65 -21.10 6.99
N LYS A 168 -13.17 -19.99 7.51
CA LYS A 168 -13.27 -19.64 8.94
C LYS A 168 -14.45 -18.71 9.23
N ILE A 169 -14.98 -18.06 8.17
CA ILE A 169 -16.12 -17.16 8.24
C ILE A 169 -17.10 -17.48 7.12
N LYS A 170 -18.38 -17.33 7.39
CA LYS A 170 -19.44 -17.46 6.38
C LYS A 170 -19.67 -16.09 5.74
N ALA A 171 -19.23 -15.92 4.50
CA ALA A 171 -19.38 -14.68 3.77
C ALA A 171 -20.78 -14.52 3.17
N HIS A 172 -21.32 -13.29 3.23
CA HIS A 172 -22.53 -12.93 2.51
C HIS A 172 -22.22 -12.59 1.04
N LYS A 173 -23.11 -12.94 0.14
CA LYS A 173 -23.00 -12.53 -1.26
C LYS A 173 -23.25 -11.02 -1.37
N VAL A 174 -22.24 -10.27 -1.78
CA VAL A 174 -22.41 -8.86 -2.17
C VAL A 174 -23.08 -8.85 -3.54
N LYS A 175 -24.33 -8.37 -3.60
CA LYS A 175 -25.13 -8.32 -4.82
C LYS A 175 -25.38 -6.87 -5.22
N GLY A 176 -25.50 -6.61 -6.51
CA GLY A 176 -25.92 -5.32 -7.08
C GLY A 176 -25.07 -4.91 -8.28
N PHE A 177 -25.72 -4.34 -9.28
CA PHE A 177 -25.06 -3.84 -10.49
C PHE A 177 -24.13 -2.65 -10.17
N THR A 178 -24.51 -1.78 -9.25
CA THR A 178 -23.73 -0.63 -8.79
C THR A 178 -22.38 -1.02 -8.20
N HIS A 179 -22.28 -2.23 -7.64
CA HIS A 179 -21.06 -2.79 -7.12
C HIS A 179 -20.25 -3.54 -8.19
N SER A 180 -20.92 -4.34 -9.02
CA SER A 180 -20.24 -5.25 -9.95
C SER A 180 -19.71 -4.55 -11.19
N ILE A 181 -20.41 -3.52 -11.69
CA ILE A 181 -20.01 -2.80 -12.92
C ILE A 181 -18.67 -2.05 -12.73
N PRO A 182 -18.45 -1.23 -11.69
CA PRO A 182 -17.16 -0.56 -11.48
C PRO A 182 -16.00 -1.54 -11.36
N LEU A 183 -16.19 -2.65 -10.63
CA LEU A 183 -15.15 -3.69 -10.50
C LEU A 183 -14.84 -4.34 -11.86
N GLY A 184 -15.85 -4.59 -12.70
CA GLY A 184 -15.66 -5.14 -14.03
C GLY A 184 -14.89 -4.20 -14.95
N ILE A 185 -15.24 -2.92 -14.97
CA ILE A 185 -14.54 -1.89 -15.77
C ILE A 185 -13.09 -1.78 -15.32
N LEU A 186 -12.85 -1.65 -14.02
CA LEU A 186 -11.50 -1.54 -13.48
C LEU A 186 -10.68 -2.83 -13.70
N ALA A 187 -11.32 -4.00 -13.70
CA ALA A 187 -10.65 -5.26 -14.02
C ALA A 187 -10.15 -5.29 -15.48
N ILE A 188 -10.93 -4.77 -16.42
CA ILE A 188 -10.52 -4.62 -17.83
C ILE A 188 -9.35 -3.63 -17.93
N LEU A 189 -9.46 -2.47 -17.27
CA LEU A 189 -8.40 -1.44 -17.25
C LEU A 189 -7.12 -1.89 -16.52
N ALA A 190 -7.18 -2.88 -15.64
CA ALA A 190 -6.01 -3.47 -15.01
C ALA A 190 -5.25 -4.46 -15.92
N THR A 191 -5.83 -4.86 -17.06
CA THR A 191 -5.17 -5.70 -18.08
C THR A 191 -4.34 -4.86 -19.05
N PHE A 192 -3.73 -5.54 -20.05
CA PHE A 192 -3.00 -4.88 -21.14
C PHE A 192 -3.83 -3.82 -21.89
N ILE A 193 -5.18 -3.92 -21.86
CA ILE A 193 -6.07 -2.94 -22.48
C ILE A 193 -5.88 -1.56 -21.83
N GLY A 194 -5.77 -1.49 -20.50
CA GLY A 194 -5.49 -0.24 -19.80
C GLY A 194 -4.08 0.32 -20.08
N ALA A 195 -3.12 -0.54 -20.41
CA ALA A 195 -1.78 -0.10 -20.80
C ALA A 195 -1.74 0.51 -22.22
N GLN A 196 -2.74 0.23 -23.05
CA GLN A 196 -2.85 0.81 -24.40
C GLN A 196 -3.57 2.17 -24.41
N ILE A 197 -4.10 2.61 -23.29
CA ILE A 197 -4.71 3.94 -23.18
C ILE A 197 -3.59 4.98 -23.29
N HIS A 198 -3.85 6.01 -24.08
CA HIS A 198 -2.92 7.12 -24.26
C HIS A 198 -2.52 7.73 -22.92
N GLN A 199 -1.22 7.93 -22.73
CA GLN A 199 -0.71 8.38 -21.44
C GLN A 199 -1.07 9.85 -21.22
N PRO A 200 -1.48 10.25 -20.01
CA PRO A 200 -1.62 11.66 -19.68
C PRO A 200 -0.26 12.36 -19.85
N LEU A 201 -0.27 13.58 -20.42
CA LEU A 201 0.92 14.42 -20.61
C LEU A 201 1.98 13.84 -21.56
N GLU A 202 1.62 12.89 -22.44
CA GLU A 202 2.52 12.37 -23.47
C GLU A 202 3.02 13.52 -24.35
N GLY A 203 4.33 13.53 -24.62
CA GLY A 203 4.99 14.61 -25.41
C GLY A 203 5.20 15.92 -24.67
N VAL A 204 4.79 16.06 -23.39
CA VAL A 204 5.04 17.26 -22.57
C VAL A 204 6.43 17.22 -21.93
N PHE A 205 6.90 16.03 -21.57
CA PHE A 205 8.20 15.86 -20.94
C PHE A 205 9.31 15.65 -21.99
N PRO A 206 10.55 16.05 -21.66
CA PRO A 206 11.69 15.77 -22.53
C PRO A 206 11.85 14.26 -22.73
N VAL A 207 11.89 13.81 -23.96
CA VAL A 207 12.20 12.43 -24.29
C VAL A 207 13.69 12.20 -23.98
N ASN A 208 14.00 11.17 -23.21
CA ASN A 208 15.39 10.80 -22.97
C ASN A 208 15.97 10.19 -24.27
N PRO A 209 16.94 10.84 -24.93
CA PRO A 209 17.41 10.43 -26.27
C PRO A 209 18.23 9.11 -26.26
N LEU A 210 18.43 8.48 -25.09
CA LEU A 210 19.23 7.26 -24.94
C LEU A 210 18.37 5.99 -25.01
N GLU A 211 17.42 5.92 -25.92
CA GLU A 211 16.70 4.67 -26.22
C GLU A 211 17.61 3.69 -26.99
N HIS A 212 18.52 3.06 -26.26
CA HIS A 212 19.15 1.85 -26.76
C HIS A 212 18.22 0.68 -26.44
N GLU A 213 17.57 0.11 -27.44
CA GLU A 213 16.67 -1.06 -27.24
C GLU A 213 17.44 -2.34 -26.84
N ALA A 214 18.77 -2.31 -26.96
CA ALA A 214 19.62 -3.45 -26.61
C ALA A 214 19.57 -3.71 -25.07
N GLY A 215 19.07 -4.88 -24.69
CA GLY A 215 18.95 -5.29 -23.28
C GLY A 215 17.55 -5.12 -22.66
N LYS A 216 16.67 -4.35 -23.26
CA LYS A 216 15.32 -4.13 -22.74
C LYS A 216 14.54 -5.44 -22.54
N LEU A 217 14.53 -6.31 -23.55
CA LEU A 217 13.89 -7.61 -23.47
C LEU A 217 14.47 -8.49 -22.35
N GLN A 218 15.80 -8.43 -22.14
CA GLN A 218 16.45 -9.19 -21.06
C GLN A 218 16.01 -8.71 -19.68
N LEU A 219 15.88 -7.38 -19.48
CA LEU A 219 15.39 -6.79 -18.25
C LEU A 219 13.91 -7.11 -18.01
N GLU A 220 13.06 -7.03 -19.04
CA GLU A 220 11.64 -7.42 -18.98
C GLU A 220 11.49 -8.90 -18.60
N MET A 221 12.32 -9.78 -19.18
CA MET A 221 12.34 -11.21 -18.80
C MET A 221 12.81 -11.42 -17.36
N LEU A 222 13.78 -10.65 -16.90
CA LEU A 222 14.29 -10.74 -15.52
C LEU A 222 13.23 -10.27 -14.53
N SER A 223 12.63 -9.09 -14.74
CA SER A 223 11.61 -8.54 -13.86
C SER A 223 10.36 -9.42 -13.81
N GLY A 224 9.89 -9.89 -14.96
CA GLY A 224 8.77 -10.82 -15.07
C GLY A 224 9.07 -12.16 -14.40
N SER A 225 10.27 -12.70 -14.55
CA SER A 225 10.70 -13.92 -13.88
C SER A 225 10.69 -13.78 -12.36
N LEU A 226 11.17 -12.64 -11.82
CA LEU A 226 11.14 -12.36 -10.39
C LEU A 226 9.71 -12.27 -9.85
N ALA A 227 8.79 -11.66 -10.59
CA ALA A 227 7.38 -11.61 -10.22
C ALA A 227 6.75 -13.02 -10.18
N VAL A 228 7.03 -13.86 -11.18
CA VAL A 228 6.55 -15.25 -11.22
C VAL A 228 7.20 -16.09 -10.11
N ILE A 229 8.49 -15.94 -9.85
CA ILE A 229 9.19 -16.62 -8.74
C ILE A 229 8.56 -16.24 -7.41
N GLY A 230 8.31 -14.95 -7.16
CA GLY A 230 7.64 -14.48 -5.95
C GLY A 230 6.25 -15.09 -5.76
N LEU A 231 5.46 -15.15 -6.83
CA LEU A 231 4.17 -15.83 -6.84
C LEU A 231 4.31 -17.33 -6.48
N LEU A 232 5.24 -18.04 -7.14
CA LEU A 232 5.44 -19.48 -6.93
C LEU A 232 5.93 -19.80 -5.51
N ILE A 233 6.84 -19.01 -4.95
CA ILE A 233 7.31 -19.15 -3.56
C ILE A 233 6.11 -19.05 -2.61
N VAL A 234 5.29 -18.03 -2.76
CA VAL A 234 4.14 -17.80 -1.88
C VAL A 234 3.04 -18.85 -2.11
N ALA A 235 2.81 -19.26 -3.35
CA ALA A 235 1.89 -20.35 -3.66
C ALA A 235 2.33 -21.65 -2.99
N PHE A 236 3.61 -22.01 -3.09
CA PHE A 236 4.16 -23.19 -2.42
C PHE A 236 3.99 -23.12 -0.90
N ILE A 237 4.34 -21.99 -0.30
CA ILE A 237 4.25 -21.81 1.17
C ILE A 237 2.78 -21.86 1.64
N TYR A 238 1.89 -21.08 1.04
CA TYR A 238 0.54 -20.87 1.58
C TYR A 238 -0.51 -21.87 1.07
N LEU A 239 -0.30 -22.51 -0.10
CA LEU A 239 -1.23 -23.51 -0.62
C LEU A 239 -0.82 -24.94 -0.26
N TYR A 240 0.49 -25.24 -0.19
CA TYR A 240 0.96 -26.60 0.01
C TYR A 240 1.65 -26.84 1.37
N ARG A 241 2.46 -25.90 1.87
CA ARG A 241 3.33 -26.10 3.04
C ARG A 241 3.23 -24.96 4.05
N ARG A 242 2.04 -24.70 4.57
CA ARG A 242 1.80 -23.62 5.58
C ARG A 242 2.69 -23.72 6.82
N SER A 243 3.18 -24.91 7.17
CA SER A 243 4.12 -25.12 8.27
C SER A 243 5.42 -24.32 8.10
N ILE A 244 5.89 -24.12 6.84
CA ILE A 244 7.11 -23.36 6.57
C ILE A 244 6.95 -21.90 7.03
N ALA A 245 5.84 -21.25 6.70
CA ALA A 245 5.56 -19.90 7.16
C ALA A 245 5.57 -19.78 8.69
N THR A 246 5.01 -20.80 9.39
CA THR A 246 4.98 -20.84 10.84
C THR A 246 6.37 -21.04 11.44
N VAL A 247 7.20 -21.90 10.85
CA VAL A 247 8.57 -22.14 11.28
C VAL A 247 9.42 -20.88 11.10
N ILE A 248 9.34 -20.24 9.93
CA ILE A 248 10.06 -18.99 9.66
C ILE A 248 9.63 -17.92 10.67
N ALA A 249 8.33 -17.71 10.84
CA ALA A 249 7.80 -16.68 11.75
C ALA A 249 8.16 -16.93 13.24
N LYS A 250 8.34 -18.20 13.66
CA LYS A 250 8.73 -18.55 15.04
C LYS A 250 10.23 -18.55 15.27
N SER A 251 11.06 -18.55 14.23
CA SER A 251 12.52 -18.45 14.37
C SER A 251 12.93 -17.11 14.99
N ALA A 252 14.10 -17.02 15.65
CA ALA A 252 14.57 -15.79 16.27
C ALA A 252 14.68 -14.63 15.26
N PRO A 253 15.34 -14.79 14.07
CA PRO A 253 15.36 -13.74 13.06
C PRO A 253 13.97 -13.44 12.49
N GLY A 254 13.14 -14.47 12.27
CA GLY A 254 11.78 -14.28 11.75
C GLY A 254 10.91 -13.45 12.68
N ARG A 255 10.98 -13.67 13.99
CA ARG A 255 10.26 -12.85 14.99
C ARG A 255 10.76 -11.42 15.01
N PHE A 256 12.08 -11.22 14.99
CA PHE A 256 12.68 -9.88 15.00
C PHE A 256 12.21 -9.08 13.78
N PHE A 257 12.44 -9.59 12.56
CA PHE A 257 12.07 -8.87 11.33
C PHE A 257 10.56 -8.71 11.19
N SER A 258 9.76 -9.74 11.49
CA SER A 258 8.30 -9.64 11.37
C SER A 258 7.73 -8.61 12.33
N THR A 259 8.23 -8.52 13.57
CA THR A 259 7.78 -7.50 14.53
C THR A 259 8.18 -6.11 14.08
N TRP A 260 9.42 -5.93 13.65
CA TRP A 260 9.94 -4.65 13.22
C TRP A 260 9.21 -4.11 11.97
N TRP A 261 9.02 -4.95 10.98
CA TRP A 261 8.27 -4.61 9.77
C TRP A 261 6.77 -4.39 10.04
N TYR A 262 6.18 -5.16 10.96
CA TYR A 262 4.78 -4.98 11.35
C TYR A 262 4.51 -3.61 11.96
N HIS A 263 5.44 -3.09 12.73
CA HIS A 263 5.40 -1.73 13.30
C HIS A 263 5.99 -0.66 12.37
N ALA A 264 6.00 -0.91 11.07
CA ALA A 264 6.47 0.05 10.06
C ALA A 264 7.87 0.59 10.37
N TRP A 265 8.82 -0.31 10.73
CA TRP A 265 10.20 0.05 11.06
C TRP A 265 10.32 1.04 12.23
N GLY A 266 9.31 1.17 13.05
CA GLY A 266 9.24 2.12 14.16
C GLY A 266 8.78 3.53 13.76
N PHE A 267 8.46 3.78 12.49
CA PHE A 267 7.96 5.09 12.05
C PHE A 267 6.66 5.49 12.75
N ASP A 268 5.72 4.56 12.95
CA ASP A 268 4.46 4.83 13.67
C ASP A 268 4.74 5.36 15.09
N TRP A 269 5.71 4.76 15.80
CA TRP A 269 6.14 5.23 17.11
C TRP A 269 6.81 6.61 17.05
N LEU A 270 7.70 6.82 16.06
CA LEU A 270 8.37 8.09 15.86
C LEU A 270 7.36 9.23 15.62
N TYR A 271 6.39 9.01 14.71
CA TYR A 271 5.35 9.98 14.43
C TYR A 271 4.46 10.25 15.65
N ASP A 272 4.12 9.22 16.42
CA ASP A 272 3.34 9.39 17.64
C ASP A 272 4.05 10.27 18.66
N VAL A 273 5.36 10.04 18.88
CA VAL A 273 6.15 10.79 19.85
C VAL A 273 6.43 12.23 19.39
N VAL A 274 6.79 12.41 18.11
CA VAL A 274 7.27 13.72 17.61
C VAL A 274 6.12 14.64 17.22
N PHE A 275 5.01 14.12 16.73
CA PHE A 275 3.91 14.93 16.20
C PHE A 275 2.61 14.73 16.96
N VAL A 276 2.14 13.49 17.17
CA VAL A 276 0.81 13.21 17.71
C VAL A 276 0.71 13.59 19.18
N LYS A 277 1.68 13.20 20.01
CA LYS A 277 1.67 13.53 21.45
C LYS A 277 1.80 15.03 21.71
N PRO A 278 2.75 15.77 21.07
CA PRO A 278 2.80 17.23 21.23
C PRO A 278 1.51 17.92 20.76
N PHE A 279 0.95 17.51 19.61
CA PHE A 279 -0.33 18.05 19.14
C PHE A 279 -1.48 17.82 20.12
N LYS A 280 -1.60 16.60 20.64
CA LYS A 280 -2.60 16.28 21.68
C LYS A 280 -2.37 17.08 22.97
N GLY A 281 -1.11 17.31 23.33
CA GLY A 281 -0.77 18.17 24.49
C GLY A 281 -1.24 19.62 24.29
N VAL A 282 -0.99 20.19 23.10
CA VAL A 282 -1.49 21.53 22.76
C VAL A 282 -3.02 21.54 22.71
N ALA A 283 -3.65 20.54 22.10
CA ALA A 283 -5.10 20.44 22.03
C ALA A 283 -5.74 20.37 23.43
N TRP A 284 -5.16 19.57 24.33
CA TRP A 284 -5.59 19.49 25.73
C TRP A 284 -5.44 20.83 26.45
N LEU A 285 -4.33 21.55 26.23
CA LEU A 285 -4.11 22.88 26.80
C LEU A 285 -5.18 23.88 26.31
N LEU A 286 -5.53 23.83 25.04
CA LEU A 286 -6.56 24.68 24.43
C LEU A 286 -7.97 24.27 24.84
N GLU A 287 -8.24 22.97 25.01
CA GLU A 287 -9.54 22.48 25.49
C GLU A 287 -9.85 22.95 26.92
N SER A 288 -8.85 23.01 27.79
CA SER A 288 -8.98 23.55 29.15
C SER A 288 -9.29 25.05 29.16
N ASP A 289 -9.14 25.73 28.04
CA ASP A 289 -9.36 27.16 27.79
C ASP A 289 -8.98 28.03 29.01
N PRO A 290 -7.67 28.21 29.26
CA PRO A 290 -7.20 28.98 30.41
C PRO A 290 -7.67 30.43 30.33
N VAL A 291 -7.93 30.97 29.14
CA VAL A 291 -8.46 32.32 28.94
C VAL A 291 -9.92 32.39 29.37
N ASN A 292 -10.72 31.40 29.01
CA ASN A 292 -12.12 31.32 29.40
C ASN A 292 -12.27 31.02 30.91
N SER A 293 -11.38 30.24 31.49
CA SER A 293 -11.28 29.98 32.90
C SER A 293 -10.94 31.27 33.70
N LEU A 294 -9.97 32.06 33.19
CA LEU A 294 -9.61 33.38 33.74
C LEU A 294 -10.77 34.39 33.62
N MET A 295 -11.47 34.43 32.49
CA MET A 295 -12.63 35.30 32.26
C MET A 295 -13.84 34.92 33.12
N ASN A 296 -13.98 33.65 33.48
CA ASN A 296 -15.04 33.16 34.36
C ASN A 296 -14.72 33.31 35.87
N LEU A 297 -13.48 33.67 36.24
CA LEU A 297 -13.03 33.86 37.60
C LEU A 297 -13.87 34.92 38.36
N PRO A 298 -14.22 36.09 37.78
CA PRO A 298 -15.09 37.08 38.44
C PRO A 298 -16.50 36.54 38.70
N ALA A 299 -17.05 35.76 37.74
CA ALA A 299 -18.40 35.15 37.92
C ALA A 299 -18.39 34.01 38.94
N CYS A 300 -17.26 33.34 39.14
CA CYS A 300 -17.09 32.33 40.18
C CYS A 300 -16.96 32.99 41.56
N LEU A 301 -16.20 34.06 41.67
CA LEU A 301 -16.03 34.85 42.89
C LEU A 301 -17.32 35.50 43.33
N SER A 302 -18.11 36.09 42.42
CA SER A 302 -19.42 36.66 42.73
C SER A 302 -20.43 35.62 43.23
N ARG A 303 -20.43 34.42 42.65
CA ARG A 303 -21.24 33.29 43.15
C ARG A 303 -20.83 32.84 44.55
N TRP A 304 -19.53 32.83 44.87
CA TRP A 304 -19.00 32.51 46.19
C TRP A 304 -19.39 33.58 47.22
N ALA A 305 -19.24 34.85 46.87
CA ALA A 305 -19.64 35.98 47.72
C ALA A 305 -21.15 35.98 48.04
N ASN A 306 -22.01 35.75 47.02
CA ASN A 306 -23.44 35.63 47.20
C ASN A 306 -23.85 34.43 48.06
N LYS A 307 -23.14 33.28 47.92
CA LYS A 307 -23.38 32.14 48.83
C LYS A 307 -22.98 32.45 50.28
N GLY A 308 -21.90 33.19 50.50
CA GLY A 308 -21.45 33.61 51.80
C GLY A 308 -22.45 34.58 52.48
N LEU A 309 -23.00 35.52 51.70
CA LEU A 309 -24.02 36.46 52.19
C LEU A 309 -25.35 35.74 52.53
N ALA A 310 -25.80 34.79 51.70
CA ALA A 310 -27.04 34.02 51.97
C ALA A 310 -26.94 33.12 53.22
N ILE A 311 -25.73 32.71 53.62
CA ILE A 311 -25.48 31.96 54.86
C ILE A 311 -25.53 32.91 56.07
N SER A 312 -25.12 34.17 55.89
CA SER A 312 -25.11 35.19 56.93
C SER A 312 -26.54 35.78 57.26
N GLU A 313 -27.49 35.69 56.31
CA GLU A 313 -28.84 36.14 56.48
C GLU A 313 -29.77 35.09 57.16
N ASN A 314 -29.34 33.82 57.16
CA ASN A 314 -30.17 32.73 57.77
C ASN A 314 -29.59 32.21 59.10
N GLY A 315 -28.67 32.89 59.73
CA GLY A 315 -28.14 32.65 61.07
C GLY A 315 -28.39 33.81 61.96
#